data_ffe5f8e2d3c18e09ebbfd3cc02e39f7e
#
_entry.id   ffe5f8e2d3c18e09ebbfd3cc02e39f7e
#
_cell.length_a   1.000
_cell.length_b   1.000
_cell.length_c   1.000
_cell.angle_alpha   90.00
_cell.angle_beta   90.00
_cell.angle_gamma   90.00
#
_symmetry.space_group_name_H-M   'P 1'
#
loop_
_entity.id
_entity.type
_entity.pdbx_description
1 polymer ?
#
loop_
_entity_poly.entity_id
_entity_poly.type
_entity_poly.pdbx_seq_one_letter_code
_entity_poly.pdbx_strand_id
1 'polypeptide(L)'
;MVRIPRHLIIAASSWLSKIIIAGVQLVSVKFLLEILGEESYAVFTLLTGLLVWFSIADIGIGSSLQNYISELKADRKSYDAYIKAAIHILFASLIILSSTLFFLSDKLSSLYLTSFSDELKNNSGSYFFIASILFIFIGVGSVVYKILFAELLGWKANIINALSYLLGFLDVVAIHYLMPDSSITFALVALYAPVAILPIIYISFRYIYVLKTKVNFNTYKLLLSRSSGFLIFSSLSIIVLQTDYIVMSQKLSAADIIKYTVTMKIFGLMFFIYTAVLQALWPVCAELRVKMQWGKLHRIIFLNIIGGVFFVGLGTLFIYVLKDYIYSIIANGIDYNISGAVFVLLAVYFSIRVWCDTFAMLLQSMNQLKILWLIVPCQALIGGVTQWYFAEHYGIVGILYGLILSFSLTVFWGLPVYYMYKSKRLA
;
A
#
# COMPACT_ATOMS: atom_id res chain seq x y z
N MET A 1 -32.98 -21.78 -2.02
CA MET A 1 -31.64 -21.30 -1.66
C MET A 1 -31.50 -19.85 -2.10
N VAL A 2 -31.38 -18.92 -1.17
CA VAL A 2 -31.16 -17.50 -1.46
C VAL A 2 -29.73 -17.39 -2.06
N ARG A 3 -29.62 -17.05 -3.35
CA ARG A 3 -28.31 -16.81 -3.97
C ARG A 3 -27.72 -15.52 -3.39
N ILE A 4 -26.68 -15.65 -2.57
CA ILE A 4 -25.94 -14.48 -2.06
C ILE A 4 -25.41 -13.67 -3.25
N PRO A 5 -25.67 -12.36 -3.31
CA PRO A 5 -25.19 -11.50 -4.39
C PRO A 5 -23.65 -11.55 -4.49
N ARG A 6 -23.10 -11.64 -5.70
CA ARG A 6 -21.64 -11.79 -5.93
C ARG A 6 -20.82 -10.67 -5.31
N HIS A 7 -21.33 -9.46 -5.28
CA HIS A 7 -20.64 -8.31 -4.67
C HIS A 7 -20.45 -8.49 -3.15
N LEU A 8 -21.38 -9.13 -2.44
CA LEU A 8 -21.24 -9.42 -1.01
C LEU A 8 -20.16 -10.48 -0.75
N ILE A 9 -20.08 -11.51 -1.61
CA ILE A 9 -19.02 -12.52 -1.52
C ILE A 9 -17.65 -11.88 -1.74
N ILE A 10 -17.52 -10.97 -2.72
CA ILE A 10 -16.29 -10.24 -2.98
C ILE A 10 -15.91 -9.35 -1.79
N ALA A 11 -16.88 -8.63 -1.22
CA ALA A 11 -16.64 -7.79 -0.05
C ALA A 11 -16.18 -8.61 1.16
N ALA A 12 -16.91 -9.68 1.53
CA ALA A 12 -16.57 -10.54 2.64
C ALA A 12 -15.19 -11.21 2.48
N SER A 13 -14.88 -11.73 1.28
CA SER A 13 -13.57 -12.31 0.99
C SER A 13 -12.44 -11.28 1.04
N SER A 14 -12.70 -10.02 0.62
CA SER A 14 -11.73 -8.94 0.72
C SER A 14 -11.37 -8.61 2.17
N TRP A 15 -12.38 -8.56 3.05
CA TRP A 15 -12.15 -8.36 4.47
C TRP A 15 -11.32 -9.48 5.09
N LEU A 16 -11.73 -10.73 4.86
CA LEU A 16 -11.01 -11.89 5.37
C LEU A 16 -9.56 -11.93 4.89
N SER A 17 -9.34 -11.72 3.59
CA SER A 17 -7.99 -11.67 3.01
C SER A 17 -7.12 -10.60 3.67
N LYS A 18 -7.66 -9.40 3.86
CA LYS A 18 -6.92 -8.29 4.46
C LYS A 18 -6.59 -8.55 5.94
N ILE A 19 -7.50 -9.15 6.70
CA ILE A 19 -7.25 -9.55 8.10
C ILE A 19 -6.13 -10.60 8.16
N ILE A 20 -6.17 -11.60 7.28
CA ILE A 20 -5.12 -12.63 7.20
C ILE A 20 -3.76 -11.99 6.87
N ILE A 21 -3.70 -11.16 5.83
CA ILE A 21 -2.45 -10.50 5.41
C ILE A 21 -1.88 -9.64 6.54
N ALA A 22 -2.73 -8.87 7.20
CA ALA A 22 -2.34 -8.03 8.30
C ALA A 22 -1.84 -8.84 9.51
N GLY A 23 -2.51 -9.96 9.84
CA GLY A 23 -2.06 -10.90 10.86
C GLY A 23 -0.69 -11.49 10.51
N VAL A 24 -0.52 -11.96 9.27
CA VAL A 24 0.77 -12.44 8.77
C VAL A 24 1.87 -11.39 8.92
N GLN A 25 1.61 -10.15 8.49
CA GLN A 25 2.60 -9.07 8.56
C GLN A 25 3.01 -8.72 9.99
N LEU A 26 2.10 -8.84 10.96
CA LEU A 26 2.43 -8.61 12.37
C LEU A 26 3.18 -9.79 13.00
N VAL A 27 2.66 -11.00 12.82
CA VAL A 27 3.26 -12.19 13.44
C VAL A 27 4.64 -12.51 12.85
N SER A 28 4.84 -12.25 11.56
CA SER A 28 6.16 -12.40 10.92
C SER A 28 7.24 -11.53 11.53
N VAL A 29 6.89 -10.39 12.15
CA VAL A 29 7.87 -9.50 12.81
C VAL A 29 8.69 -10.27 13.83
N LYS A 30 8.03 -11.04 14.70
CA LYS A 30 8.69 -11.82 15.74
C LYS A 30 9.73 -12.79 15.16
N PHE A 31 9.33 -13.65 14.24
CA PHE A 31 10.20 -14.65 13.63
C PHE A 31 11.36 -13.99 12.85
N LEU A 32 11.07 -12.93 12.11
CA LEU A 32 12.09 -12.21 11.35
C LEU A 32 13.11 -11.50 12.25
N LEU A 33 12.68 -10.95 13.40
CA LEU A 33 13.60 -10.38 14.38
C LEU A 33 14.51 -11.45 15.02
N GLU A 34 13.94 -12.62 15.34
CA GLU A 34 14.70 -13.74 15.90
C GLU A 34 15.73 -14.31 14.90
N ILE A 35 15.40 -14.33 13.58
CA ILE A 35 16.30 -14.80 12.51
C ILE A 35 17.39 -13.78 12.20
N LEU A 36 17.03 -12.51 12.04
CA LEU A 36 17.89 -11.48 11.46
C LEU A 36 18.66 -10.66 12.50
N GLY A 37 18.15 -10.59 13.73
CA GLY A 37 18.61 -9.59 14.70
C GLY A 37 18.14 -8.17 14.34
N GLU A 38 18.44 -7.22 15.23
CA GLU A 38 17.87 -5.87 15.17
C GLU A 38 18.30 -5.09 13.91
N GLU A 39 19.60 -5.02 13.65
CA GLU A 39 20.12 -4.19 12.55
C GLU A 39 19.71 -4.72 11.17
N SER A 40 19.85 -6.04 10.96
CA SER A 40 19.43 -6.67 9.69
C SER A 40 17.93 -6.63 9.48
N TYR A 41 17.13 -6.73 10.56
CA TYR A 41 15.68 -6.55 10.47
C TYR A 41 15.29 -5.11 10.12
N ALA A 42 16.01 -4.10 10.60
CA ALA A 42 15.79 -2.72 10.19
C ALA A 42 16.05 -2.53 8.69
N VAL A 43 17.15 -3.09 8.16
CA VAL A 43 17.44 -3.11 6.71
C VAL A 43 16.31 -3.84 5.95
N PHE A 44 15.91 -5.03 6.40
CA PHE A 44 14.78 -5.78 5.83
C PHE A 44 13.50 -4.91 5.77
N THR A 45 13.19 -4.20 6.85
CA THR A 45 12.00 -3.35 6.94
C THR A 45 12.06 -2.18 5.97
N LEU A 46 13.21 -1.51 5.83
CA LEU A 46 13.42 -0.45 4.84
C LEU A 46 13.25 -0.98 3.42
N LEU A 47 13.86 -2.13 3.12
CA LEU A 47 13.72 -2.76 1.81
C LEU A 47 12.26 -3.12 1.51
N THR A 48 11.50 -3.61 2.50
CA THR A 48 10.08 -3.91 2.31
C THR A 48 9.23 -2.66 2.07
N GLY A 49 9.66 -1.49 2.54
CA GLY A 49 9.06 -0.20 2.18
C GLY A 49 9.09 0.09 0.68
N LEU A 50 10.10 -0.44 -0.03
CA LEU A 50 10.19 -0.32 -1.49
C LEU A 50 9.07 -1.04 -2.26
N LEU A 51 8.36 -2.01 -1.62
CA LEU A 51 7.26 -2.73 -2.25
C LEU A 51 6.21 -1.80 -2.86
N VAL A 52 5.92 -0.69 -2.16
CA VAL A 52 4.94 0.30 -2.64
C VAL A 52 5.46 1.05 -3.86
N TRP A 53 6.77 1.38 -3.91
CA TRP A 53 7.41 1.98 -5.09
C TRP A 53 7.34 1.09 -6.31
N PHE A 54 7.61 -0.20 -6.14
CA PHE A 54 7.56 -1.18 -7.23
C PHE A 54 6.13 -1.61 -7.61
N SER A 55 5.11 -1.20 -6.87
CA SER A 55 3.71 -1.41 -7.28
C SER A 55 3.37 -0.73 -8.61
N ILE A 56 4.14 0.31 -9.02
CA ILE A 56 4.00 0.95 -10.35
C ILE A 56 4.69 0.18 -11.48
N ALA A 57 5.33 -0.96 -11.21
CA ALA A 57 5.98 -1.78 -12.24
C ALA A 57 4.99 -2.32 -13.29
N ASP A 58 3.69 -2.32 -12.98
CA ASP A 58 2.62 -2.60 -13.93
C ASP A 58 2.37 -1.45 -14.94
N ILE A 59 3.06 -0.31 -14.80
CA ILE A 59 2.95 0.89 -15.65
C ILE A 59 1.50 1.39 -15.77
N GLY A 60 0.65 1.17 -14.74
CA GLY A 60 -0.77 1.51 -14.77
C GLY A 60 -1.64 0.59 -15.65
N ILE A 61 -1.04 -0.46 -16.21
CA ILE A 61 -1.72 -1.43 -17.10
C ILE A 61 -2.87 -2.12 -16.35
N GLY A 62 -2.68 -2.50 -15.09
CA GLY A 62 -3.70 -3.20 -14.31
C GLY A 62 -5.01 -2.43 -14.24
N SER A 63 -4.97 -1.16 -13.87
CA SER A 63 -6.16 -0.31 -13.76
C SER A 63 -6.81 -0.01 -15.12
N SER A 64 -5.99 0.23 -16.16
CA SER A 64 -6.46 0.41 -17.53
C SER A 64 -7.15 -0.83 -18.06
N LEU A 65 -6.53 -2.00 -17.90
CA LEU A 65 -7.04 -3.29 -18.35
C LEU A 65 -8.34 -3.65 -17.62
N GLN A 66 -8.43 -3.40 -16.30
CA GLN A 66 -9.66 -3.60 -15.54
C GLN A 66 -10.84 -2.84 -16.14
N ASN A 67 -10.62 -1.59 -16.53
CA ASN A 67 -11.65 -0.77 -17.15
C ASN A 67 -12.03 -1.30 -18.55
N TYR A 68 -11.05 -1.62 -19.40
CA TYR A 68 -11.33 -2.18 -20.75
C TYR A 68 -12.10 -3.50 -20.67
N ILE A 69 -11.70 -4.41 -19.77
CA ILE A 69 -12.40 -5.68 -19.60
C ILE A 69 -13.85 -5.43 -19.15
N SER A 70 -14.07 -4.52 -18.19
CA SER A 70 -15.41 -4.19 -17.70
C SER A 70 -16.30 -3.61 -18.81
N GLU A 71 -15.77 -2.68 -19.63
CA GLU A 71 -16.45 -2.05 -20.74
C GLU A 71 -16.78 -3.07 -21.83
N LEU A 72 -15.79 -3.83 -22.31
CA LEU A 72 -15.98 -4.83 -23.38
C LEU A 72 -16.93 -5.96 -22.95
N LYS A 73 -16.85 -6.37 -21.68
CA LYS A 73 -17.76 -7.37 -21.13
C LYS A 73 -19.21 -6.88 -21.08
N ALA A 74 -19.43 -5.62 -20.76
CA ALA A 74 -20.76 -4.99 -20.81
C ALA A 74 -21.32 -5.00 -22.25
N ASP A 75 -20.45 -4.75 -23.24
CA ASP A 75 -20.76 -4.81 -24.67
C ASP A 75 -20.80 -6.24 -25.24
N ARG A 76 -20.56 -7.28 -24.44
CA ARG A 76 -20.45 -8.68 -24.86
C ARG A 76 -19.35 -8.93 -25.93
N LYS A 77 -18.28 -8.13 -25.92
CA LYS A 77 -17.13 -8.25 -26.81
C LYS A 77 -16.00 -9.03 -26.15
N SER A 78 -15.15 -9.71 -26.96
CA SER A 78 -13.94 -10.35 -26.44
C SER A 78 -12.91 -9.30 -26.03
N TYR A 79 -12.21 -9.55 -24.93
CA TYR A 79 -11.11 -8.74 -24.39
C TYR A 79 -9.77 -9.47 -24.41
N ASP A 80 -9.69 -10.64 -25.04
CA ASP A 80 -8.48 -11.49 -25.08
C ASP A 80 -7.28 -10.77 -25.69
N ALA A 81 -7.50 -9.96 -26.73
CA ALA A 81 -6.45 -9.17 -27.37
C ALA A 81 -5.83 -8.14 -26.39
N TYR A 82 -6.64 -7.56 -25.49
CA TYR A 82 -6.15 -6.63 -24.48
C TYR A 82 -5.35 -7.35 -23.40
N ILE A 83 -5.76 -8.54 -22.97
CA ILE A 83 -5.00 -9.35 -22.01
C ILE A 83 -3.65 -9.74 -22.62
N LYS A 84 -3.60 -10.20 -23.88
CA LYS A 84 -2.35 -10.52 -24.55
C LYS A 84 -1.44 -9.30 -24.71
N ALA A 85 -1.99 -8.15 -25.13
CA ALA A 85 -1.23 -6.91 -25.20
C ALA A 85 -0.64 -6.51 -23.86
N ALA A 86 -1.43 -6.63 -22.77
CA ALA A 86 -0.97 -6.39 -21.41
C ALA A 86 0.18 -7.33 -21.00
N ILE A 87 0.08 -8.63 -21.27
CA ILE A 87 1.15 -9.61 -21.00
C ILE A 87 2.45 -9.19 -21.69
N HIS A 88 2.40 -8.79 -22.97
CA HIS A 88 3.61 -8.35 -23.70
C HIS A 88 4.22 -7.08 -23.10
N ILE A 89 3.39 -6.08 -22.76
CA ILE A 89 3.86 -4.81 -22.17
C ILE A 89 4.46 -5.07 -20.78
N LEU A 90 3.81 -5.88 -19.96
CA LEU A 90 4.27 -6.23 -18.62
C LEU A 90 5.58 -7.03 -18.64
N PHE A 91 5.72 -7.93 -19.61
CA PHE A 91 6.98 -8.67 -19.82
C PHE A 91 8.12 -7.74 -20.24
N ALA A 92 7.85 -6.80 -21.15
CA ALA A 92 8.82 -5.77 -21.52
C ALA A 92 9.20 -4.87 -20.34
N SER A 93 8.21 -4.42 -19.55
CA SER A 93 8.44 -3.66 -18.32
C SER A 93 9.32 -4.42 -17.34
N LEU A 94 9.03 -5.70 -17.10
CA LEU A 94 9.81 -6.55 -16.21
C LEU A 94 11.27 -6.63 -16.67
N ILE A 95 11.54 -6.87 -17.97
CA ILE A 95 12.91 -6.94 -18.49
C ILE A 95 13.61 -5.59 -18.33
N ILE A 96 12.97 -4.49 -18.73
CA ILE A 96 13.57 -3.15 -18.69
C ILE A 96 13.89 -2.76 -17.24
N LEU A 97 12.95 -2.89 -16.31
CA LEU A 97 13.14 -2.52 -14.92
C LEU A 97 14.20 -3.40 -14.25
N SER A 98 14.14 -4.73 -14.45
CA SER A 98 15.12 -5.66 -13.89
C SER A 98 16.54 -5.38 -14.40
N SER A 99 16.70 -5.14 -15.71
CA SER A 99 17.99 -4.79 -16.29
C SER A 99 18.51 -3.44 -15.75
N THR A 100 17.64 -2.44 -15.65
CA THR A 100 18.01 -1.14 -15.09
C THR A 100 18.49 -1.26 -13.66
N LEU A 101 17.76 -2.02 -12.83
CA LEU A 101 18.12 -2.24 -11.43
C LEU A 101 19.38 -3.08 -11.26
N PHE A 102 19.65 -4.02 -12.15
CA PHE A 102 20.91 -4.76 -12.13
C PHE A 102 22.14 -3.84 -12.16
N PHE A 103 22.11 -2.78 -12.98
CA PHE A 103 23.19 -1.80 -13.08
C PHE A 103 23.15 -0.70 -12.02
N LEU A 104 21.99 -0.43 -11.43
CA LEU A 104 21.82 0.69 -10.49
C LEU A 104 21.72 0.27 -9.03
N SER A 105 21.57 -1.02 -8.71
CA SER A 105 21.29 -1.50 -7.35
C SER A 105 22.36 -1.08 -6.34
N ASP A 106 23.65 -1.17 -6.66
CA ASP A 106 24.74 -0.77 -5.76
C ASP A 106 24.70 0.72 -5.46
N LYS A 107 24.47 1.55 -6.47
CA LYS A 107 24.38 3.00 -6.29
C LYS A 107 23.12 3.41 -5.52
N LEU A 108 21.98 2.78 -5.82
CA LEU A 108 20.73 3.08 -5.13
C LEU A 108 20.76 2.58 -3.68
N SER A 109 21.32 1.40 -3.43
CA SER A 109 21.44 0.87 -2.09
C SER A 109 22.38 1.70 -1.22
N SER A 110 23.51 2.14 -1.76
CA SER A 110 24.46 3.01 -1.04
C SER A 110 23.85 4.37 -0.67
N LEU A 111 22.90 4.88 -1.47
CA LEU A 111 22.15 6.08 -1.15
C LEU A 111 21.01 5.84 -0.15
N TYR A 112 20.45 4.62 -0.14
CA TYR A 112 19.27 4.30 0.66
C TYR A 112 19.64 3.75 2.05
N LEU A 113 20.76 3.01 2.18
CA LEU A 113 21.17 2.31 3.41
C LEU A 113 22.45 2.91 3.99
N THR A 114 22.49 4.22 4.20
CA THR A 114 23.71 4.93 4.64
C THR A 114 24.05 4.77 6.13
N SER A 115 23.06 4.51 6.98
CA SER A 115 23.16 4.56 8.44
C SER A 115 23.46 3.20 9.11
N PHE A 116 23.90 2.19 8.35
CA PHE A 116 24.12 0.82 8.83
C PHE A 116 25.59 0.43 8.87
N SER A 117 25.91 -0.73 9.49
CA SER A 117 27.24 -1.28 9.60
C SER A 117 27.88 -1.54 8.23
N ASP A 118 29.22 -1.54 8.18
CA ASP A 118 29.95 -1.74 6.92
C ASP A 118 29.71 -3.15 6.34
N GLU A 119 29.47 -4.15 7.17
CA GLU A 119 29.13 -5.50 6.72
C GLU A 119 27.81 -5.52 5.93
N LEU A 120 26.79 -4.85 6.45
CA LEU A 120 25.49 -4.73 5.76
C LEU A 120 25.57 -3.85 4.50
N LYS A 121 26.42 -2.80 4.52
CA LYS A 121 26.67 -1.95 3.35
C LYS A 121 27.35 -2.73 2.21
N ASN A 122 28.31 -3.58 2.49
CA ASN A 122 29.00 -4.37 1.47
C ASN A 122 28.06 -5.30 0.69
N ASN A 123 27.02 -5.81 1.32
CA ASN A 123 26.01 -6.67 0.69
C ASN A 123 24.74 -5.93 0.28
N SER A 124 24.64 -4.63 0.53
CA SER A 124 23.41 -3.84 0.36
C SER A 124 22.91 -3.83 -1.08
N GLY A 125 23.80 -3.81 -2.08
CA GLY A 125 23.44 -3.89 -3.50
C GLY A 125 22.69 -5.17 -3.84
N SER A 126 23.17 -6.32 -3.35
CA SER A 126 22.51 -7.61 -3.55
C SER A 126 21.16 -7.66 -2.87
N TYR A 127 21.05 -7.18 -1.62
CA TYR A 127 19.78 -7.14 -0.90
C TYR A 127 18.76 -6.24 -1.62
N PHE A 128 19.22 -5.06 -2.06
CA PHE A 128 18.37 -4.11 -2.79
C PHE A 128 17.90 -4.68 -4.13
N PHE A 129 18.80 -5.34 -4.88
CA PHE A 129 18.48 -5.97 -6.15
C PHE A 129 17.43 -7.07 -6.00
N ILE A 130 17.65 -8.01 -5.05
CA ILE A 130 16.74 -9.13 -4.81
C ILE A 130 15.36 -8.64 -4.36
N ALA A 131 15.32 -7.70 -3.39
CA ALA A 131 14.07 -7.08 -2.96
C ALA A 131 13.33 -6.44 -4.14
N SER A 132 14.04 -5.65 -4.95
CA SER A 132 13.47 -4.94 -6.09
C SER A 132 12.92 -5.90 -7.14
N ILE A 133 13.64 -6.97 -7.48
CA ILE A 133 13.16 -8.01 -8.41
C ILE A 133 11.87 -8.65 -7.91
N LEU A 134 11.84 -9.11 -6.66
CA LEU A 134 10.65 -9.69 -6.06
C LEU A 134 9.45 -8.73 -6.14
N PHE A 135 9.68 -7.44 -5.83
CA PHE A 135 8.62 -6.45 -5.81
C PHE A 135 8.15 -6.04 -7.21
N ILE A 136 9.04 -6.03 -8.22
CA ILE A 136 8.63 -5.89 -9.62
C ILE A 136 7.72 -7.05 -10.03
N PHE A 137 8.08 -8.29 -9.69
CA PHE A 137 7.25 -9.47 -9.96
C PHE A 137 5.89 -9.37 -9.26
N ILE A 138 5.85 -8.89 -8.01
CA ILE A 138 4.60 -8.64 -7.27
C ILE A 138 3.77 -7.56 -7.97
N GLY A 139 4.37 -6.44 -8.37
CA GLY A 139 3.69 -5.36 -9.09
C GLY A 139 3.06 -5.84 -10.39
N VAL A 140 3.86 -6.53 -11.23
CA VAL A 140 3.39 -7.14 -12.49
C VAL A 140 2.32 -8.21 -12.23
N GLY A 141 2.54 -9.10 -11.25
CA GLY A 141 1.59 -10.15 -10.86
C GLY A 141 0.26 -9.60 -10.36
N SER A 142 0.25 -8.41 -9.75
CA SER A 142 -0.96 -7.77 -9.21
C SER A 142 -2.03 -7.48 -10.27
N VAL A 143 -1.65 -7.40 -11.55
CA VAL A 143 -2.57 -7.21 -12.69
C VAL A 143 -3.58 -8.34 -12.78
N VAL A 144 -3.21 -9.55 -12.36
CA VAL A 144 -4.13 -10.72 -12.28
C VAL A 144 -5.35 -10.39 -11.42
N TYR A 145 -5.13 -9.74 -10.29
CA TYR A 145 -6.22 -9.36 -9.39
C TYR A 145 -7.17 -8.36 -10.06
N LYS A 146 -6.63 -7.40 -10.83
CA LYS A 146 -7.42 -6.42 -11.57
C LYS A 146 -8.30 -7.09 -12.64
N ILE A 147 -7.76 -8.09 -13.35
CA ILE A 147 -8.53 -8.89 -14.32
C ILE A 147 -9.65 -9.64 -13.61
N LEU A 148 -9.35 -10.34 -12.50
CA LEU A 148 -10.35 -11.08 -11.74
C LEU A 148 -11.46 -10.18 -11.18
N PHE A 149 -11.13 -8.98 -10.70
CA PHE A 149 -12.14 -8.01 -10.27
C PHE A 149 -13.05 -7.56 -11.43
N ALA A 150 -12.49 -7.29 -12.62
CA ALA A 150 -13.27 -6.95 -13.82
C ALA A 150 -14.19 -8.08 -14.28
N GLU A 151 -13.74 -9.33 -14.10
CA GLU A 151 -14.54 -10.53 -14.37
C GLU A 151 -15.62 -10.84 -13.32
N LEU A 152 -15.72 -10.05 -12.22
CA LEU A 152 -16.56 -10.31 -11.06
C LEU A 152 -16.16 -11.60 -10.30
N LEU A 153 -14.89 -11.97 -10.38
CA LEU A 153 -14.25 -13.07 -9.67
C LEU A 153 -13.29 -12.57 -8.58
N GLY A 154 -13.52 -11.37 -8.06
CA GLY A 154 -12.66 -10.73 -7.04
C GLY A 154 -12.44 -11.58 -5.79
N TRP A 155 -13.37 -12.46 -5.43
CA TRP A 155 -13.18 -13.42 -4.35
C TRP A 155 -11.99 -14.38 -4.59
N LYS A 156 -11.74 -14.78 -5.86
CA LYS A 156 -10.55 -15.58 -6.22
C LYS A 156 -9.27 -14.77 -6.05
N ALA A 157 -9.29 -13.50 -6.47
CA ALA A 157 -8.16 -12.59 -6.26
C ALA A 157 -7.80 -12.48 -4.77
N ASN A 158 -8.80 -12.32 -3.92
CA ASN A 158 -8.64 -12.22 -2.47
C ASN A 158 -8.07 -13.51 -1.86
N ILE A 159 -8.55 -14.69 -2.30
CA ILE A 159 -8.03 -15.99 -1.85
C ILE A 159 -6.58 -16.18 -2.29
N ILE A 160 -6.26 -15.93 -3.56
CA ILE A 160 -4.88 -16.07 -4.07
C ILE A 160 -3.95 -15.18 -3.27
N ASN A 161 -4.34 -13.92 -3.04
CA ASN A 161 -3.53 -12.99 -2.28
C ASN A 161 -3.31 -13.43 -0.83
N ALA A 162 -4.36 -13.83 -0.12
CA ALA A 162 -4.25 -14.32 1.25
C ALA A 162 -3.39 -15.59 1.34
N LEU A 163 -3.59 -16.54 0.42
CA LEU A 163 -2.82 -17.79 0.36
C LEU A 163 -1.34 -17.51 0.09
N SER A 164 -1.02 -16.55 -0.79
CA SER A 164 0.37 -16.15 -1.07
C SER A 164 1.09 -15.66 0.19
N TYR A 165 0.45 -14.79 0.98
CA TYR A 165 1.03 -14.31 2.24
C TYR A 165 1.11 -15.39 3.31
N LEU A 166 0.11 -16.28 3.39
CA LEU A 166 0.16 -17.43 4.33
C LEU A 166 1.31 -18.37 4.00
N LEU A 167 1.53 -18.69 2.71
CA LEU A 167 2.67 -19.51 2.31
C LEU A 167 3.99 -18.83 2.63
N GLY A 168 4.12 -17.53 2.34
CA GLY A 168 5.30 -16.76 2.72
C GLY A 168 5.55 -16.76 4.23
N PHE A 169 4.51 -16.70 5.03
CA PHE A 169 4.63 -16.84 6.49
C PHE A 169 5.11 -18.23 6.89
N LEU A 170 4.56 -19.28 6.30
CA LEU A 170 4.99 -20.66 6.58
C LEU A 170 6.46 -20.87 6.17
N ASP A 171 6.92 -20.27 5.07
CA ASP A 171 8.32 -20.30 4.66
C ASP A 171 9.23 -19.58 5.68
N VAL A 172 8.79 -18.42 6.20
CA VAL A 172 9.53 -17.72 7.28
C VAL A 172 9.62 -18.58 8.55
N VAL A 173 8.50 -19.22 8.94
CA VAL A 173 8.50 -20.13 10.09
C VAL A 173 9.44 -21.34 9.84
N ALA A 174 9.41 -21.90 8.63
CA ALA A 174 10.30 -23.01 8.27
C ALA A 174 11.77 -22.60 8.35
N ILE A 175 12.14 -21.41 7.84
CA ILE A 175 13.50 -20.89 7.94
C ILE A 175 13.92 -20.69 9.40
N HIS A 176 13.04 -20.14 10.24
CA HIS A 176 13.34 -19.94 11.66
C HIS A 176 13.76 -21.23 12.37
N TYR A 177 13.11 -22.37 12.08
CA TYR A 177 13.46 -23.65 12.72
C TYR A 177 14.57 -24.43 12.01
N LEU A 178 14.70 -24.29 10.69
CA LEU A 178 15.66 -25.08 9.90
C LEU A 178 16.98 -24.35 9.62
N MET A 179 16.96 -23.01 9.60
CA MET A 179 18.08 -22.17 9.20
C MET A 179 18.12 -20.86 10.02
N PRO A 180 18.31 -20.92 11.35
CA PRO A 180 18.16 -19.77 12.25
C PRO A 180 19.10 -18.57 11.95
N ASP A 181 20.27 -18.82 11.32
CA ASP A 181 21.25 -17.79 10.95
C ASP A 181 21.09 -17.34 9.49
N SER A 182 19.86 -17.29 8.98
CA SER A 182 19.61 -16.94 7.59
C SER A 182 19.82 -15.47 7.31
N SER A 183 20.31 -15.16 6.09
CA SER A 183 20.52 -13.78 5.65
C SER A 183 19.21 -13.04 5.30
N ILE A 184 19.30 -11.71 5.18
CA ILE A 184 18.22 -10.84 4.71
C ILE A 184 17.62 -11.34 3.38
N THR A 185 18.47 -11.85 2.48
CA THR A 185 18.04 -12.43 1.19
C THR A 185 17.07 -13.58 1.38
N PHE A 186 17.40 -14.55 2.25
CA PHE A 186 16.52 -15.69 2.51
C PHE A 186 15.20 -15.25 3.12
N ALA A 187 15.22 -14.32 4.06
CA ALA A 187 14.03 -13.76 4.66
C ALA A 187 13.11 -13.04 3.63
N LEU A 188 13.70 -12.26 2.72
CA LEU A 188 12.97 -11.60 1.62
C LEU A 188 12.33 -12.62 0.68
N VAL A 189 13.10 -13.61 0.25
CA VAL A 189 12.62 -14.66 -0.66
C VAL A 189 11.52 -15.48 0.01
N ALA A 190 11.71 -15.92 1.24
CA ALA A 190 10.71 -16.69 1.97
C ALA A 190 9.37 -15.96 2.06
N LEU A 191 9.38 -14.70 2.51
CA LEU A 191 8.13 -13.97 2.71
C LEU A 191 7.46 -13.56 1.39
N TYR A 192 8.23 -13.16 0.36
CA TYR A 192 7.68 -12.49 -0.82
C TYR A 192 7.69 -13.33 -2.10
N ALA A 193 8.46 -14.43 -2.20
CA ALA A 193 8.43 -15.27 -3.40
C ALA A 193 7.05 -15.89 -3.67
N PRO A 194 6.31 -16.43 -2.67
CA PRO A 194 4.95 -16.90 -2.92
C PRO A 194 4.02 -15.78 -3.40
N VAL A 195 4.17 -14.56 -2.88
CA VAL A 195 3.37 -13.39 -3.27
C VAL A 195 3.67 -12.96 -4.72
N ALA A 196 4.92 -13.10 -5.16
CA ALA A 196 5.35 -12.82 -6.53
C ALA A 196 4.89 -13.91 -7.53
N ILE A 197 5.03 -15.18 -7.15
CA ILE A 197 4.92 -16.31 -8.07
C ILE A 197 3.47 -16.79 -8.24
N LEU A 198 2.68 -16.90 -7.17
CA LEU A 198 1.34 -17.49 -7.26
C LEU A 198 0.40 -16.76 -8.25
N PRO A 199 0.33 -15.42 -8.27
CA PRO A 199 -0.51 -14.72 -9.25
C PRO A 199 -0.06 -15.01 -10.70
N ILE A 200 1.26 -15.09 -10.95
CA ILE A 200 1.81 -15.37 -12.27
C ILE A 200 1.49 -16.80 -12.71
N ILE A 201 1.64 -17.76 -11.82
CA ILE A 201 1.23 -19.16 -12.09
C ILE A 201 -0.25 -19.18 -12.44
N TYR A 202 -1.10 -18.54 -11.66
CA TYR A 202 -2.54 -18.54 -11.90
C TYR A 202 -2.90 -17.95 -13.27
N ILE A 203 -2.30 -16.81 -13.68
CA ILE A 203 -2.59 -16.19 -14.98
C ILE A 203 -2.10 -17.07 -16.11
N SER A 204 -0.93 -17.70 -15.98
CA SER A 204 -0.34 -18.57 -16.99
C SER A 204 -1.26 -19.77 -17.29
N PHE A 205 -1.83 -20.41 -16.26
CA PHE A 205 -2.77 -21.51 -16.48
C PHE A 205 -4.13 -21.05 -17.01
N ARG A 206 -4.66 -19.95 -16.48
CA ARG A 206 -6.02 -19.51 -16.82
C ARG A 206 -6.12 -18.89 -18.22
N TYR A 207 -5.09 -18.16 -18.65
CA TYR A 207 -5.13 -17.36 -19.88
C TYR A 207 -4.12 -17.83 -20.94
N ILE A 208 -3.59 -19.05 -20.84
CA ILE A 208 -2.64 -19.60 -21.82
C ILE A 208 -3.22 -19.58 -23.24
N TYR A 209 -4.53 -19.78 -23.39
CA TYR A 209 -5.22 -19.75 -24.68
C TYR A 209 -5.15 -18.38 -25.36
N VAL A 210 -5.02 -17.30 -24.59
CA VAL A 210 -4.95 -15.92 -25.09
C VAL A 210 -3.68 -15.71 -25.93
N LEU A 211 -2.63 -16.50 -25.68
CA LEU A 211 -1.39 -16.41 -26.47
C LEU A 211 -1.60 -16.69 -27.97
N LYS A 212 -2.67 -17.39 -28.34
CA LYS A 212 -3.04 -17.64 -29.74
C LYS A 212 -3.81 -16.48 -30.41
N THR A 213 -4.31 -15.52 -29.62
CA THR A 213 -5.10 -14.38 -30.12
C THR A 213 -4.23 -13.43 -30.95
N LYS A 214 -4.74 -12.91 -32.05
CA LYS A 214 -4.06 -11.85 -32.81
C LYS A 214 -4.27 -10.50 -32.10
N VAL A 215 -3.21 -9.71 -32.01
CA VAL A 215 -3.23 -8.37 -31.40
C VAL A 215 -2.87 -7.33 -32.46
N ASN A 216 -3.70 -6.29 -32.57
CA ASN A 216 -3.43 -5.17 -33.47
C ASN A 216 -2.58 -4.11 -32.71
N PHE A 217 -1.70 -3.42 -33.42
CA PHE A 217 -0.89 -2.33 -32.88
C PHE A 217 -1.73 -1.24 -32.17
N ASN A 218 -2.92 -0.96 -32.68
CA ASN A 218 -3.85 -0.01 -32.08
C ASN A 218 -4.26 -0.42 -30.66
N THR A 219 -4.36 -1.72 -30.35
CA THR A 219 -4.67 -2.22 -28.99
C THR A 219 -3.56 -1.84 -28.00
N TYR A 220 -2.29 -1.96 -28.39
CA TYR A 220 -1.16 -1.51 -27.55
C TYR A 220 -1.22 0.00 -27.30
N LYS A 221 -1.43 0.79 -28.35
CA LYS A 221 -1.51 2.25 -28.27
C LYS A 221 -2.64 2.70 -27.33
N LEU A 222 -3.83 2.13 -27.48
CA LEU A 222 -4.98 2.43 -26.62
C LEU A 222 -4.71 2.08 -25.17
N LEU A 223 -4.15 0.90 -24.91
CA LEU A 223 -3.85 0.44 -23.56
C LEU A 223 -2.80 1.33 -22.90
N LEU A 224 -1.69 1.64 -23.56
CA LEU A 224 -0.63 2.50 -23.04
C LEU A 224 -1.10 3.94 -22.80
N SER A 225 -1.85 4.51 -23.74
CA SER A 225 -2.40 5.87 -23.61
C SER A 225 -3.29 6.03 -22.37
N ARG A 226 -4.14 5.02 -22.09
CA ARG A 226 -4.98 5.04 -20.89
C ARG A 226 -4.18 4.76 -19.62
N SER A 227 -3.16 3.92 -19.70
CA SER A 227 -2.32 3.53 -18.57
C SER A 227 -1.44 4.67 -18.06
N SER A 228 -0.99 5.58 -18.94
CA SER A 228 -0.13 6.70 -18.54
C SER A 228 -0.78 7.62 -17.49
N GLY A 229 -2.09 7.84 -17.57
CA GLY A 229 -2.81 8.61 -16.55
C GLY A 229 -2.85 7.94 -15.18
N PHE A 230 -2.99 6.60 -15.16
CA PHE A 230 -2.95 5.82 -13.92
C PHE A 230 -1.53 5.76 -13.35
N LEU A 231 -0.51 5.64 -14.20
CA LEU A 231 0.89 5.66 -13.79
C LEU A 231 1.26 6.97 -13.08
N ILE A 232 0.94 8.11 -13.69
CA ILE A 232 1.22 9.44 -13.10
C ILE A 232 0.53 9.58 -11.74
N PHE A 233 -0.76 9.22 -11.65
CA PHE A 233 -1.51 9.29 -10.39
C PHE A 233 -0.91 8.40 -9.30
N SER A 234 -0.58 7.15 -9.63
CA SER A 234 0.03 6.21 -8.68
C SER A 234 1.40 6.70 -8.21
N SER A 235 2.23 7.18 -9.14
CA SER A 235 3.57 7.71 -8.81
C SER A 235 3.50 8.88 -7.82
N LEU A 236 2.61 9.86 -8.05
CA LEU A 236 2.41 10.97 -7.13
C LEU A 236 1.93 10.51 -5.74
N SER A 237 1.02 9.54 -5.70
CA SER A 237 0.51 9.00 -4.43
C SER A 237 1.60 8.28 -3.63
N ILE A 238 2.47 7.54 -4.30
CA ILE A 238 3.57 6.81 -3.66
C ILE A 238 4.58 7.76 -3.04
N ILE A 239 4.94 8.84 -3.73
CA ILE A 239 5.89 9.84 -3.19
C ILE A 239 5.42 10.36 -1.83
N VAL A 240 4.13 10.68 -1.68
CA VAL A 240 3.60 11.15 -0.39
C VAL A 240 3.64 10.08 0.69
N LEU A 241 3.28 8.84 0.34
CA LEU A 241 3.07 7.76 1.31
C LEU A 241 4.37 7.06 1.73
N GLN A 242 5.50 7.33 1.06
CA GLN A 242 6.75 6.60 1.28
C GLN A 242 7.95 7.52 1.59
N THR A 243 7.71 8.82 1.72
CA THR A 243 8.78 9.79 2.06
C THR A 243 9.39 9.49 3.42
N ASP A 244 8.59 9.03 4.39
CA ASP A 244 9.02 8.66 5.73
C ASP A 244 10.08 7.54 5.70
N TYR A 245 9.93 6.52 4.85
CA TYR A 245 10.94 5.46 4.71
C TYR A 245 12.28 5.97 4.19
N ILE A 246 12.27 6.93 3.25
CA ILE A 246 13.49 7.57 2.75
C ILE A 246 14.16 8.37 3.87
N VAL A 247 13.39 9.14 4.63
CA VAL A 247 13.93 9.94 5.74
C VAL A 247 14.49 9.03 6.83
N MET A 248 13.76 7.98 7.21
CA MET A 248 14.22 7.00 8.21
C MET A 248 15.54 6.36 7.84
N SER A 249 15.70 5.96 6.58
CA SER A 249 16.92 5.31 6.10
C SER A 249 18.18 6.18 6.22
N GLN A 250 18.01 7.52 6.29
CA GLN A 250 19.10 8.49 6.34
C GLN A 250 19.33 9.05 7.75
N LYS A 251 18.30 9.08 8.60
CA LYS A 251 18.32 9.87 9.83
C LYS A 251 18.09 9.08 11.11
N LEU A 252 17.54 7.86 11.04
CA LEU A 252 17.19 7.09 12.23
C LEU A 252 18.11 5.89 12.46
N SER A 253 18.23 5.51 13.75
CA SER A 253 18.86 4.27 14.16
C SER A 253 18.01 3.05 13.79
N ALA A 254 18.62 1.85 13.74
CA ALA A 254 17.91 0.60 13.49
C ALA A 254 16.78 0.39 14.51
N ALA A 255 17.02 0.61 15.79
CA ALA A 255 16.01 0.51 16.85
C ALA A 255 14.82 1.44 16.61
N ASP A 256 15.08 2.69 16.22
CA ASP A 256 14.02 3.67 15.96
C ASP A 256 13.19 3.31 14.72
N ILE A 257 13.83 2.80 13.68
CA ILE A 257 13.15 2.31 12.48
C ILE A 257 12.19 1.18 12.84
N ILE A 258 12.61 0.22 13.67
CA ILE A 258 11.77 -0.89 14.11
C ILE A 258 10.61 -0.37 14.96
N LYS A 259 10.90 0.48 15.96
CA LYS A 259 9.88 1.09 16.83
C LYS A 259 8.81 1.82 16.02
N TYR A 260 9.24 2.66 15.08
CA TYR A 260 8.31 3.39 14.20
C TYR A 260 7.46 2.45 13.35
N THR A 261 8.10 1.54 12.63
CA THR A 261 7.41 0.68 11.65
C THR A 261 6.45 -0.31 12.29
N VAL A 262 6.82 -0.91 13.43
CA VAL A 262 5.93 -1.79 14.19
C VAL A 262 4.73 -1.01 14.72
N THR A 263 4.97 0.17 15.32
CA THR A 263 3.89 1.01 15.84
C THR A 263 2.95 1.46 14.72
N MET A 264 3.49 1.90 13.59
CA MET A 264 2.70 2.28 12.41
C MET A 264 1.89 1.10 11.85
N LYS A 265 2.41 -0.13 11.87
CA LYS A 265 1.64 -1.33 11.48
C LYS A 265 0.44 -1.56 12.41
N ILE A 266 0.61 -1.44 13.72
CA ILE A 266 -0.45 -1.60 14.71
C ILE A 266 -1.55 -0.54 14.50
N PHE A 267 -1.17 0.72 14.40
CA PHE A 267 -2.12 1.81 14.12
C PHE A 267 -2.74 1.69 12.72
N GLY A 268 -1.99 1.22 11.75
CA GLY A 268 -2.48 0.93 10.39
C GLY A 268 -3.59 -0.11 10.37
N LEU A 269 -3.48 -1.17 11.19
CA LEU A 269 -4.54 -2.17 11.37
C LEU A 269 -5.82 -1.57 11.97
N MET A 270 -5.67 -0.74 13.01
CA MET A 270 -6.80 -0.01 13.58
C MET A 270 -7.45 0.88 12.50
N PHE A 271 -6.67 1.68 11.80
CA PHE A 271 -7.17 2.61 10.78
C PHE A 271 -7.77 1.90 9.57
N PHE A 272 -7.33 0.67 9.27
CA PHE A 272 -7.90 -0.18 8.25
C PHE A 272 -9.41 -0.41 8.44
N ILE A 273 -9.86 -0.60 9.70
CA ILE A 273 -11.28 -0.75 10.05
C ILE A 273 -12.05 0.51 9.61
N TYR A 274 -11.50 1.70 9.88
CA TYR A 274 -12.10 2.95 9.48
C TYR A 274 -12.18 3.11 7.94
N THR A 275 -11.11 2.77 7.22
CA THR A 275 -11.10 2.87 5.73
C THR A 275 -12.16 1.99 5.08
N ALA A 276 -12.51 0.88 5.71
CA ALA A 276 -13.59 0.03 5.22
C ALA A 276 -14.98 0.66 5.40
N VAL A 277 -15.19 1.41 6.48
CA VAL A 277 -16.41 2.22 6.64
C VAL A 277 -16.50 3.27 5.52
N LEU A 278 -15.38 3.95 5.21
CA LEU A 278 -15.34 4.89 4.08
C LEU A 278 -15.69 4.24 2.75
N GLN A 279 -15.17 3.04 2.48
CA GLN A 279 -15.50 2.30 1.26
C GLN A 279 -16.98 1.94 1.16
N ALA A 280 -17.62 1.61 2.29
CA ALA A 280 -19.05 1.33 2.36
C ALA A 280 -19.89 2.59 2.17
N LEU A 281 -19.44 3.75 2.64
CA LEU A 281 -20.13 5.03 2.50
C LEU A 281 -20.02 5.62 1.09
N TRP A 282 -19.02 5.25 0.32
CA TRP A 282 -18.81 5.79 -1.03
C TRP A 282 -20.03 5.73 -1.93
N PRO A 283 -20.69 4.57 -2.18
CA PRO A 283 -21.86 4.50 -3.03
C PRO A 283 -23.06 5.28 -2.44
N VAL A 284 -23.21 5.30 -1.12
CA VAL A 284 -24.26 6.04 -0.43
C VAL A 284 -24.10 7.55 -0.67
N CYS A 285 -22.86 8.06 -0.54
CA CYS A 285 -22.57 9.47 -0.82
C CYS A 285 -22.82 9.83 -2.29
N ALA A 286 -22.44 8.95 -3.22
CA ALA A 286 -22.70 9.13 -4.64
C ALA A 286 -24.21 9.18 -4.95
N GLU A 287 -25.01 8.28 -4.35
CA GLU A 287 -26.46 8.24 -4.52
C GLU A 287 -27.15 9.49 -3.96
N LEU A 288 -26.81 9.90 -2.72
CA LEU A 288 -27.38 11.08 -2.08
C LEU A 288 -27.10 12.36 -2.88
N ARG A 289 -25.91 12.46 -3.48
CA ARG A 289 -25.56 13.55 -4.38
C ARG A 289 -26.45 13.57 -5.62
N VAL A 290 -26.59 12.43 -6.30
CA VAL A 290 -27.43 12.34 -7.50
C VAL A 290 -28.91 12.71 -7.18
N LYS A 291 -29.38 12.33 -5.99
CA LYS A 291 -30.70 12.68 -5.48
C LYS A 291 -30.80 14.11 -4.93
N MET A 292 -29.73 14.91 -5.00
CA MET A 292 -29.66 16.30 -4.48
C MET A 292 -29.98 16.41 -2.97
N GLN A 293 -29.78 15.34 -2.19
CA GLN A 293 -30.09 15.30 -0.76
C GLN A 293 -28.87 15.77 0.08
N TRP A 294 -28.41 16.99 -0.16
CA TRP A 294 -27.20 17.57 0.46
C TRP A 294 -27.24 17.58 1.99
N GLY A 295 -28.39 17.89 2.58
CA GLY A 295 -28.54 17.91 4.05
C GLY A 295 -28.27 16.53 4.68
N LYS A 296 -28.80 15.45 4.09
CA LYS A 296 -28.51 14.09 4.55
C LYS A 296 -27.05 13.72 4.34
N LEU A 297 -26.47 14.09 3.19
CA LEU A 297 -25.09 13.86 2.86
C LEU A 297 -24.16 14.51 3.89
N HIS A 298 -24.34 15.80 4.19
CA HIS A 298 -23.53 16.51 5.19
C HIS A 298 -23.67 15.92 6.59
N ARG A 299 -24.88 15.49 6.99
CA ARG A 299 -25.08 14.83 8.28
C ARG A 299 -24.33 13.50 8.38
N ILE A 300 -24.36 12.66 7.35
CA ILE A 300 -23.61 11.40 7.31
C ILE A 300 -22.10 11.65 7.39
N ILE A 301 -21.58 12.63 6.63
CA ILE A 301 -20.19 13.02 6.65
C ILE A 301 -19.76 13.45 8.06
N PHE A 302 -20.53 14.34 8.68
CA PHE A 302 -20.24 14.86 10.00
C PHE A 302 -20.21 13.75 11.06
N LEU A 303 -21.21 12.86 11.05
CA LEU A 303 -21.27 11.71 11.96
C LEU A 303 -20.11 10.74 11.73
N ASN A 304 -19.72 10.50 10.47
CA ASN A 304 -18.59 9.65 10.14
C ASN A 304 -17.26 10.24 10.65
N ILE A 305 -17.05 11.55 10.52
CA ILE A 305 -15.84 12.21 11.03
C ILE A 305 -15.79 12.13 12.55
N ILE A 306 -16.88 12.49 13.26
CA ILE A 306 -16.90 12.40 14.72
C ILE A 306 -16.69 10.96 15.19
N GLY A 307 -17.42 10.00 14.61
CA GLY A 307 -17.27 8.59 14.92
C GLY A 307 -15.87 8.06 14.64
N GLY A 308 -15.25 8.49 13.52
CA GLY A 308 -13.89 8.13 13.14
C GLY A 308 -12.83 8.68 14.10
N VAL A 309 -12.93 9.96 14.50
CA VAL A 309 -12.02 10.58 15.49
C VAL A 309 -12.18 9.91 16.85
N PHE A 310 -13.41 9.67 17.29
CA PHE A 310 -13.69 8.94 18.52
C PHE A 310 -13.12 7.52 18.49
N PHE A 311 -13.29 6.80 17.38
CA PHE A 311 -12.72 5.47 17.16
C PHE A 311 -11.19 5.47 17.23
N VAL A 312 -10.52 6.44 16.59
CA VAL A 312 -9.06 6.61 16.68
C VAL A 312 -8.63 6.89 18.11
N GLY A 313 -9.33 7.77 18.84
CA GLY A 313 -9.04 8.07 20.25
C GLY A 313 -9.14 6.83 21.14
N LEU A 314 -10.25 6.09 21.06
CA LEU A 314 -10.45 4.85 21.82
C LEU A 314 -9.43 3.77 21.43
N GLY A 315 -9.18 3.61 20.13
CA GLY A 315 -8.19 2.65 19.65
C GLY A 315 -6.78 2.98 20.12
N THR A 316 -6.40 4.25 20.12
CA THR A 316 -5.11 4.69 20.66
C THR A 316 -5.01 4.41 22.15
N LEU A 317 -6.05 4.72 22.94
CA LEU A 317 -6.09 4.40 24.36
C LEU A 317 -5.94 2.89 24.61
N PHE A 318 -6.66 2.07 23.85
CA PHE A 318 -6.57 0.62 23.91
C PHE A 318 -5.16 0.11 23.61
N ILE A 319 -4.53 0.60 22.51
CA ILE A 319 -3.16 0.25 22.15
C ILE A 319 -2.18 0.71 23.22
N TYR A 320 -2.35 1.92 23.79
CA TYR A 320 -1.48 2.45 24.82
C TYR A 320 -1.55 1.65 26.12
N VAL A 321 -2.74 1.26 26.56
CA VAL A 321 -2.94 0.46 27.79
C VAL A 321 -2.36 -0.95 27.60
N LEU A 322 -2.49 -1.54 26.42
CA LEU A 322 -2.01 -2.89 26.12
C LEU A 322 -0.61 -2.91 25.48
N LYS A 323 0.08 -1.78 25.38
CA LYS A 323 1.35 -1.66 24.66
C LYS A 323 2.36 -2.73 25.07
N ASP A 324 2.61 -2.90 26.37
CA ASP A 324 3.62 -3.81 26.89
C ASP A 324 3.29 -5.27 26.50
N TYR A 325 2.01 -5.64 26.56
CA TYR A 325 1.54 -6.96 26.12
C TYR A 325 1.65 -7.14 24.60
N ILE A 326 1.22 -6.14 23.82
CA ILE A 326 1.28 -6.20 22.35
C ILE A 326 2.74 -6.31 21.88
N TYR A 327 3.62 -5.46 22.41
CA TYR A 327 5.03 -5.47 22.03
C TYR A 327 5.77 -6.71 22.50
N SER A 328 5.46 -7.26 23.68
CA SER A 328 6.05 -8.53 24.14
C SER A 328 5.73 -9.72 23.22
N ILE A 329 4.54 -9.73 22.62
CA ILE A 329 4.15 -10.77 21.64
C ILE A 329 4.89 -10.59 20.31
N ILE A 330 5.00 -9.34 19.84
CA ILE A 330 5.51 -9.04 18.50
C ILE A 330 7.04 -9.10 18.48
N ALA A 331 7.70 -8.73 19.57
CA ALA A 331 9.14 -8.55 19.56
C ALA A 331 9.78 -8.86 20.92
N ASN A 332 9.82 -10.16 21.26
CA ASN A 332 10.54 -10.66 22.41
C ASN A 332 12.01 -10.20 22.38
N GLY A 333 12.45 -9.46 23.42
CA GLY A 333 13.87 -9.14 23.64
C GLY A 333 14.32 -7.75 23.19
N ILE A 334 13.50 -6.96 22.54
CA ILE A 334 13.81 -5.56 22.22
C ILE A 334 13.15 -4.65 23.26
N ASP A 335 13.93 -3.71 23.81
CA ASP A 335 13.40 -2.68 24.72
C ASP A 335 12.51 -1.71 23.93
N TYR A 336 11.19 -1.95 23.95
CA TYR A 336 10.19 -1.09 23.34
C TYR A 336 9.76 0.06 24.27
N ASN A 337 10.73 0.79 24.82
CA ASN A 337 10.40 2.00 25.55
C ASN A 337 9.98 3.11 24.56
N ILE A 338 8.71 3.03 24.09
CA ILE A 338 8.14 4.03 23.20
C ILE A 338 7.52 5.14 24.05
N SER A 339 7.98 6.37 23.79
CA SER A 339 7.45 7.56 24.45
C SER A 339 5.94 7.69 24.25
N GLY A 340 5.21 8.04 25.32
CA GLY A 340 3.78 8.36 25.24
C GLY A 340 3.46 9.44 24.19
N ALA A 341 4.40 10.35 23.91
CA ALA A 341 4.27 11.36 22.87
C ALA A 341 4.03 10.76 21.48
N VAL A 342 4.66 9.62 21.15
CA VAL A 342 4.47 8.94 19.86
C VAL A 342 3.01 8.49 19.68
N PHE A 343 2.39 7.93 20.74
CA PHE A 343 0.99 7.50 20.69
C PHE A 343 0.04 8.69 20.52
N VAL A 344 0.29 9.80 21.22
CA VAL A 344 -0.50 11.03 21.06
C VAL A 344 -0.37 11.60 19.66
N LEU A 345 0.85 11.69 19.12
CA LEU A 345 1.09 12.20 17.76
C LEU A 345 0.45 11.28 16.71
N LEU A 346 0.49 9.97 16.88
CA LEU A 346 -0.21 9.04 16.00
C LEU A 346 -1.72 9.21 16.08
N ALA A 347 -2.29 9.43 17.29
CA ALA A 347 -3.71 9.73 17.43
C ALA A 347 -4.09 11.01 16.67
N VAL A 348 -3.28 12.07 16.76
CA VAL A 348 -3.46 13.33 16.02
C VAL A 348 -3.35 13.08 14.52
N TYR A 349 -2.30 12.39 14.07
CA TYR A 349 -2.10 12.06 12.66
C TYR A 349 -3.27 11.28 12.06
N PHE A 350 -3.70 10.19 12.71
CA PHE A 350 -4.82 9.40 12.21
C PHE A 350 -6.17 10.12 12.32
N SER A 351 -6.34 11.02 13.27
CA SER A 351 -7.52 11.89 13.33
C SER A 351 -7.56 12.89 12.17
N ILE A 352 -6.42 13.47 11.81
CA ILE A 352 -6.28 14.30 10.60
C ILE A 352 -6.57 13.44 9.35
N ARG A 353 -6.10 12.18 9.31
CA ARG A 353 -6.39 11.24 8.23
C ARG A 353 -7.89 10.94 8.11
N VAL A 354 -8.59 10.75 9.24
CA VAL A 354 -10.06 10.59 9.24
C VAL A 354 -10.74 11.75 8.49
N TRP A 355 -10.34 12.98 8.80
CA TRP A 355 -10.84 14.18 8.15
C TRP A 355 -10.49 14.20 6.65
N CYS A 356 -9.22 14.13 6.33
CA CYS A 356 -8.74 14.25 4.95
C CYS A 356 -9.25 13.13 4.04
N ASP A 357 -9.21 11.86 4.51
CA ASP A 357 -9.61 10.70 3.72
C ASP A 357 -11.13 10.69 3.48
N THR A 358 -11.94 11.24 4.41
CA THR A 358 -13.39 11.44 4.20
C THR A 358 -13.64 12.42 3.06
N PHE A 359 -12.99 13.58 3.04
CA PHE A 359 -13.17 14.55 1.95
C PHE A 359 -12.57 14.06 0.63
N ALA A 360 -11.46 13.34 0.68
CA ALA A 360 -10.89 12.70 -0.51
C ALA A 360 -11.87 11.69 -1.12
N MET A 361 -12.49 10.83 -0.30
CA MET A 361 -13.54 9.89 -0.74
C MET A 361 -14.72 10.61 -1.37
N LEU A 362 -15.19 11.71 -0.77
CA LEU A 362 -16.29 12.51 -1.33
C LEU A 362 -15.95 13.08 -2.70
N LEU A 363 -14.78 13.70 -2.85
CA LEU A 363 -14.31 14.26 -4.12
C LEU A 363 -14.14 13.16 -5.18
N GLN A 364 -13.64 12.01 -4.79
CA GLN A 364 -13.54 10.84 -5.66
C GLN A 364 -14.92 10.34 -6.08
N SER A 365 -15.91 10.25 -5.16
CA SER A 365 -17.28 9.87 -5.47
C SER A 365 -17.99 10.87 -6.41
N MET A 366 -17.52 12.12 -6.42
CA MET A 366 -17.95 13.19 -7.32
C MET A 366 -17.16 13.25 -8.64
N ASN A 367 -16.16 12.38 -8.83
CA ASN A 367 -15.21 12.42 -9.95
C ASN A 367 -14.46 13.76 -10.08
N GLN A 368 -14.16 14.40 -8.95
CA GLN A 368 -13.49 15.70 -8.87
C GLN A 368 -12.03 15.52 -8.42
N LEU A 369 -11.21 14.89 -9.27
CA LEU A 369 -9.84 14.50 -8.92
C LEU A 369 -8.78 15.58 -9.17
N LYS A 370 -9.11 16.62 -9.95
CA LYS A 370 -8.13 17.64 -10.38
C LYS A 370 -7.39 18.32 -9.22
N ILE A 371 -8.11 18.57 -8.12
CA ILE A 371 -7.51 19.21 -6.94
C ILE A 371 -6.46 18.35 -6.26
N LEU A 372 -6.63 17.03 -6.28
CA LEU A 372 -5.68 16.09 -5.71
C LEU A 372 -4.34 16.15 -6.47
N TRP A 373 -4.37 16.31 -7.79
CA TRP A 373 -3.16 16.46 -8.61
C TRP A 373 -2.34 17.71 -8.30
N LEU A 374 -2.99 18.75 -7.77
CA LEU A 374 -2.31 19.98 -7.36
C LEU A 374 -1.78 19.91 -5.93
N ILE A 375 -2.61 19.41 -5.01
CA ILE A 375 -2.30 19.42 -3.57
C ILE A 375 -1.30 18.33 -3.20
N VAL A 376 -1.38 17.13 -3.82
CA VAL A 376 -0.54 15.98 -3.47
C VAL A 376 0.96 16.26 -3.66
N PRO A 377 1.43 16.88 -4.77
CA PRO A 377 2.84 17.27 -4.89
C PRO A 377 3.30 18.29 -3.84
N CYS A 378 2.45 19.27 -3.52
CA CYS A 378 2.76 20.25 -2.46
C CYS A 378 2.88 19.56 -1.10
N GLN A 379 1.98 18.61 -0.80
CA GLN A 379 2.03 17.80 0.41
C GLN A 379 3.33 16.99 0.48
N ALA A 380 3.75 16.37 -0.62
CA ALA A 380 4.97 15.58 -0.70
C ALA A 380 6.21 16.44 -0.41
N LEU A 381 6.30 17.62 -1.01
CA LEU A 381 7.42 18.54 -0.80
C LEU A 381 7.48 19.02 0.66
N ILE A 382 6.37 19.50 1.20
CA ILE A 382 6.30 19.95 2.60
C ILE A 382 6.62 18.78 3.54
N GLY A 383 6.06 17.60 3.28
CA GLY A 383 6.30 16.39 4.07
C GLY A 383 7.77 15.99 4.06
N GLY A 384 8.41 15.95 2.88
CA GLY A 384 9.82 15.59 2.76
C GLY A 384 10.74 16.57 3.50
N VAL A 385 10.56 17.87 3.30
CA VAL A 385 11.38 18.90 3.95
C VAL A 385 11.20 18.91 5.46
N THR A 386 9.96 18.87 5.94
CA THR A 386 9.68 18.93 7.39
C THR A 386 10.08 17.65 8.10
N GLN A 387 9.83 16.47 7.52
CA GLN A 387 10.30 15.21 8.10
C GLN A 387 11.82 15.15 8.14
N TRP A 388 12.51 15.56 7.07
CA TRP A 388 13.97 15.57 7.03
C TRP A 388 14.56 16.45 8.14
N TYR A 389 14.07 17.68 8.29
CA TYR A 389 14.54 18.62 9.29
C TYR A 389 14.23 18.16 10.71
N PHE A 390 12.99 17.74 10.99
CA PHE A 390 12.61 17.36 12.34
C PHE A 390 13.12 15.97 12.75
N ALA A 391 13.31 15.03 11.83
CA ALA A 391 13.86 13.72 12.14
C ALA A 391 15.29 13.82 12.70
N GLU A 392 16.08 14.75 12.20
CA GLU A 392 17.45 14.98 12.68
C GLU A 392 17.49 15.45 14.14
N HIS A 393 16.50 16.23 14.57
CA HIS A 393 16.48 16.83 15.91
C HIS A 393 15.65 16.02 16.94
N TYR A 394 14.62 15.32 16.48
CA TYR A 394 13.62 14.68 17.34
C TYR A 394 13.38 13.19 16.99
N GLY A 395 14.15 12.59 16.11
CA GLY A 395 14.02 11.18 15.74
C GLY A 395 12.61 10.81 15.25
N ILE A 396 12.03 9.74 15.79
CA ILE A 396 10.67 9.26 15.44
C ILE A 396 9.60 10.35 15.59
N VAL A 397 9.68 11.12 16.68
CA VAL A 397 8.74 12.22 16.96
C VAL A 397 8.82 13.27 15.87
N GLY A 398 10.03 13.54 15.34
CA GLY A 398 10.25 14.47 14.25
C GLY A 398 9.59 14.04 12.94
N ILE A 399 9.62 12.74 12.61
CA ILE A 399 8.91 12.21 11.43
C ILE A 399 7.40 12.45 11.58
N LEU A 400 6.83 12.16 12.75
CA LEU A 400 5.41 12.38 13.02
C LEU A 400 5.02 13.86 12.95
N TYR A 401 5.87 14.77 13.44
CA TYR A 401 5.66 16.21 13.25
C TYR A 401 5.61 16.59 11.78
N GLY A 402 6.55 16.09 10.99
CA GLY A 402 6.58 16.34 9.54
C GLY A 402 5.33 15.84 8.83
N LEU A 403 4.86 14.63 9.17
CA LEU A 403 3.60 14.08 8.66
C LEU A 403 2.41 14.97 9.03
N ILE A 404 2.23 15.29 10.31
CA ILE A 404 1.13 16.14 10.78
C ILE A 404 1.13 17.50 10.09
N LEU A 405 2.30 18.16 10.00
CA LEU A 405 2.43 19.45 9.35
C LEU A 405 2.09 19.38 7.86
N SER A 406 2.58 18.37 7.14
CA SER A 406 2.30 18.23 5.71
C SER A 406 0.81 18.10 5.43
N PHE A 407 0.09 17.28 6.20
CA PHE A 407 -1.35 17.14 6.08
C PHE A 407 -2.09 18.41 6.50
N SER A 408 -1.71 19.02 7.62
CA SER A 408 -2.37 20.19 8.19
C SER A 408 -2.23 21.44 7.29
N LEU A 409 -1.10 21.61 6.62
CA LEU A 409 -0.85 22.76 5.76
C LEU A 409 -1.44 22.61 4.35
N THR A 410 -1.81 21.39 3.92
CA THR A 410 -2.23 21.12 2.55
C THR A 410 -3.66 20.55 2.48
N VAL A 411 -3.79 19.24 2.60
CA VAL A 411 -5.04 18.51 2.35
C VAL A 411 -6.13 18.80 3.38
N PHE A 412 -5.74 19.14 4.61
CA PHE A 412 -6.70 19.41 5.70
C PHE A 412 -7.66 20.55 5.37
N TRP A 413 -7.18 21.60 4.72
CA TRP A 413 -7.97 22.75 4.27
C TRP A 413 -8.36 22.64 2.81
N GLY A 414 -7.44 22.19 1.95
CA GLY A 414 -7.64 22.20 0.51
C GLY A 414 -8.81 21.32 0.06
N LEU A 415 -8.96 20.12 0.61
CA LEU A 415 -10.04 19.21 0.20
C LEU A 415 -11.40 19.68 0.65
N PRO A 416 -11.64 20.08 1.92
CA PRO A 416 -12.94 20.60 2.35
C PRO A 416 -13.36 21.88 1.63
N VAL A 417 -12.44 22.83 1.45
CA VAL A 417 -12.71 24.10 0.74
C VAL A 417 -13.14 23.81 -0.69
N TYR A 418 -12.41 22.95 -1.39
CA TYR A 418 -12.76 22.58 -2.76
C TYR A 418 -14.08 21.80 -2.83
N TYR A 419 -14.33 20.91 -1.88
CA TYR A 419 -15.61 20.21 -1.78
C TYR A 419 -16.78 21.20 -1.60
N MET A 420 -16.67 22.15 -0.67
CA MET A 420 -17.70 23.19 -0.44
C MET A 420 -17.93 24.06 -1.68
N TYR A 421 -16.85 24.44 -2.38
CA TYR A 421 -16.98 25.20 -3.63
C TYR A 421 -17.73 24.40 -4.71
N LYS A 422 -17.44 23.11 -4.85
CA LYS A 422 -18.09 22.25 -5.85
C LYS A 422 -19.53 21.91 -5.48
N SER A 423 -19.80 21.61 -4.21
CA SER A 423 -21.14 21.29 -3.74
C SER A 423 -22.12 22.48 -3.94
N LYS A 424 -21.67 23.72 -3.68
CA LYS A 424 -22.47 24.94 -3.95
C LYS A 424 -22.78 25.17 -5.42
N ARG A 425 -21.95 24.69 -6.34
CA ARG A 425 -22.20 24.82 -7.79
C ARG A 425 -23.10 23.72 -8.35
N LEU A 426 -23.25 22.63 -7.62
CA LEU A 426 -24.07 21.49 -8.00
C LEU A 426 -25.42 21.47 -7.28
N ALA A 427 -25.56 22.22 -6.18
CA ALA A 427 -26.81 22.47 -5.47
C ALA A 427 -27.59 23.63 -6.11
#